data_0675a0843d3bce0bd67eded00a26df04
#
_entry.id   0675a0843d3bce0bd67eded00a26df04
#
_cell.length_a   1.000
_cell.length_b   1.000
_cell.length_c   1.000
_cell.angle_alpha   90.00
_cell.angle_beta   90.00
_cell.angle_gamma   90.00
#
_symmetry.space_group_name_H-M   'P 1'
#
loop_
_entity.id
_entity.type
_entity.pdbx_description
1 polymer ?
#
loop_
_entity_poly.entity_id
_entity_poly.type
_entity_poly.pdbx_seq_one_letter_code
_entity_poly.pdbx_strand_id
1 'polypeptide(L)'
;MKVHSILLAGGSSDRFNNEENKVYFPIGGKPALSWALETLDNSDKVDSILLVVRDEDWDKTNNVIELVNPNKLSGVTIGGDTRHESEYQGLAYLKERPDVSEEDLILIHDGARPLLPSYLLDELIDVAIKYGASAPGFNSDNLMKKQEFKKEEIQETIVEIQTPQIFPASELWKSYELAKLDNWQAVDTTECAVSYTHLTLPTTLWV
;
A
#
# COMPACT_ATOMS: atom_id res chain seq x y z
N MET A 1 8.57 -18.25 -2.18
CA MET A 1 8.20 -16.84 -2.37
C MET A 1 6.93 -16.62 -1.57
N LYS A 2 6.99 -15.77 -0.57
CA LYS A 2 5.87 -15.38 0.31
C LYS A 2 5.36 -13.99 -0.07
N VAL A 3 4.17 -13.64 0.42
CA VAL A 3 3.58 -12.30 0.27
C VAL A 3 3.38 -11.68 1.65
N HIS A 4 4.12 -10.62 1.93
CA HIS A 4 4.05 -9.88 3.18
C HIS A 4 3.31 -8.56 2.94
N SER A 5 2.21 -8.35 3.65
CA SER A 5 1.43 -7.12 3.51
C SER A 5 1.86 -6.06 4.53
N ILE A 6 2.02 -4.83 4.07
CA ILE A 6 2.11 -3.62 4.89
C ILE A 6 0.76 -2.89 4.75
N LEU A 7 -0.01 -2.83 5.83
CA LEU A 7 -1.27 -2.10 5.88
C LEU A 7 -1.05 -0.74 6.56
N LEU A 8 -1.10 0.33 5.76
CA LEU A 8 -0.82 1.70 6.21
C LEU A 8 -2.04 2.32 6.91
N ALA A 9 -1.90 2.65 8.17
CA ALA A 9 -2.91 3.31 8.99
C ALA A 9 -2.40 4.62 9.63
N GLY A 10 -1.18 5.06 9.29
CA GLY A 10 -0.51 6.25 9.84
C GLY A 10 -0.80 7.57 9.13
N GLY A 11 -1.68 7.62 8.12
CA GLY A 11 -1.92 8.83 7.34
C GLY A 11 -2.56 9.97 8.13
N SER A 12 -2.05 11.22 7.94
CA SER A 12 -2.69 12.43 8.45
C SER A 12 -4.04 12.64 7.77
N SER A 13 -5.08 12.97 8.54
CA SER A 13 -6.45 13.20 8.03
C SER A 13 -6.68 14.66 7.60
N ASP A 14 -5.64 15.40 7.18
CA ASP A 14 -5.63 16.85 6.92
C ASP A 14 -6.74 17.34 6.00
N ARG A 15 -7.23 16.48 5.10
CA ARG A 15 -8.34 16.80 4.18
C ARG A 15 -9.71 16.66 4.81
N PHE A 16 -9.82 16.07 6.00
CA PHE A 16 -11.11 15.72 6.61
C PHE A 16 -11.58 16.68 7.68
N ASN A 17 -10.81 17.75 8.01
CA ASN A 17 -11.09 18.72 9.09
C ASN A 17 -11.44 18.08 10.46
N ASN A 18 -11.08 16.83 10.69
CA ASN A 18 -11.31 16.11 11.93
C ASN A 18 -9.96 15.74 12.55
N GLU A 19 -9.86 15.90 13.86
CA GLU A 19 -8.72 15.48 14.68
C GLU A 19 -8.54 13.95 14.68
N GLU A 20 -9.54 13.19 14.20
CA GLU A 20 -9.52 11.74 14.18
C GLU A 20 -9.05 11.17 12.83
N ASN A 21 -8.19 10.15 12.90
CA ASN A 21 -7.70 9.44 11.75
C ASN A 21 -8.85 8.63 11.08
N LYS A 22 -9.08 8.91 9.79
CA LYS A 22 -10.17 8.34 9.00
C LYS A 22 -10.21 6.80 8.95
N VAL A 23 -9.08 6.12 9.19
CA VAL A 23 -9.02 4.65 9.19
C VAL A 23 -9.82 4.02 10.34
N TYR A 24 -10.09 4.79 11.41
CA TYR A 24 -10.89 4.35 12.55
C TYR A 24 -12.35 4.79 12.47
N PHE A 25 -12.76 5.53 11.44
CA PHE A 25 -14.17 5.87 11.24
C PHE A 25 -15.01 4.62 10.99
N PRO A 26 -16.20 4.54 11.61
CA PRO A 26 -17.07 3.39 11.44
C PRO A 26 -17.70 3.36 10.04
N ILE A 27 -17.51 2.26 9.34
CA ILE A 27 -18.16 1.93 8.08
C ILE A 27 -18.85 0.59 8.25
N GLY A 28 -20.18 0.55 8.09
CA GLY A 28 -20.93 -0.68 8.26
C GLY A 28 -20.84 -1.29 9.67
N GLY A 29 -20.68 -0.45 10.70
CA GLY A 29 -20.67 -0.86 12.11
C GLY A 29 -19.31 -1.20 12.70
N LYS A 30 -18.21 -1.13 11.92
CA LYS A 30 -16.85 -1.33 12.41
C LYS A 30 -15.85 -0.36 11.75
N PRO A 31 -14.67 -0.11 12.36
CA PRO A 31 -13.66 0.79 11.78
C PRO A 31 -13.29 0.43 10.33
N ALA A 32 -13.01 1.43 9.49
CA ALA A 32 -12.61 1.23 8.10
C ALA A 32 -11.41 0.27 7.97
N LEU A 33 -10.41 0.42 8.85
CA LEU A 33 -9.22 -0.44 8.92
C LEU A 33 -9.56 -1.93 9.07
N SER A 34 -10.63 -2.25 9.82
CA SER A 34 -11.05 -3.65 10.06
C SER A 34 -11.37 -4.39 8.76
N TRP A 35 -11.98 -3.72 7.80
CA TRP A 35 -12.35 -4.33 6.51
C TRP A 35 -11.13 -4.73 5.69
N ALA A 36 -10.16 -3.82 5.56
CA ALA A 36 -8.92 -4.11 4.84
C ALA A 36 -8.11 -5.22 5.55
N LEU A 37 -8.02 -5.16 6.89
CA LEU A 37 -7.32 -6.16 7.69
C LEU A 37 -7.95 -7.54 7.54
N GLU A 38 -9.29 -7.66 7.60
CA GLU A 38 -9.99 -8.93 7.37
C GLU A 38 -9.79 -9.48 5.95
N THR A 39 -9.82 -8.61 4.93
CA THR A 39 -9.60 -9.05 3.55
C THR A 39 -8.20 -9.64 3.38
N LEU A 40 -7.18 -9.01 3.95
CA LEU A 40 -5.81 -9.52 3.91
C LEU A 40 -5.64 -10.81 4.72
N ASP A 41 -6.24 -10.88 5.91
CA ASP A 41 -6.14 -12.04 6.80
C ASP A 41 -6.83 -13.29 6.21
N ASN A 42 -7.93 -13.09 5.48
CA ASN A 42 -8.69 -14.18 4.86
C ASN A 42 -8.13 -14.65 3.50
N SER A 43 -7.19 -13.94 2.87
CA SER A 43 -6.59 -14.36 1.60
C SER A 43 -5.54 -15.44 1.81
N ASP A 44 -5.72 -16.60 1.19
CA ASP A 44 -4.75 -17.70 1.25
C ASP A 44 -3.38 -17.36 0.63
N LYS A 45 -3.31 -16.25 -0.13
CA LYS A 45 -2.08 -15.80 -0.80
C LYS A 45 -1.26 -14.82 0.01
N VAL A 46 -1.78 -14.29 1.12
CA VAL A 46 -1.05 -13.41 2.04
C VAL A 46 -0.50 -14.25 3.18
N ASP A 47 0.82 -14.19 3.40
CA ASP A 47 1.51 -14.95 4.45
C ASP A 47 1.60 -14.21 5.78
N SER A 48 1.77 -12.88 5.73
CA SER A 48 1.83 -12.07 6.95
C SER A 48 1.34 -10.64 6.72
N ILE A 49 0.90 -9.98 7.80
CA ILE A 49 0.41 -8.61 7.80
C ILE A 49 1.19 -7.81 8.84
N LEU A 50 1.75 -6.68 8.42
CA LEU A 50 2.34 -5.66 9.28
C LEU A 50 1.42 -4.43 9.27
N LEU A 51 1.00 -3.95 10.43
CA LEU A 51 0.31 -2.67 10.58
C LEU A 51 1.34 -1.55 10.79
N VAL A 52 1.19 -0.45 10.04
CA VAL A 52 1.96 0.77 10.23
C VAL A 52 1.00 1.86 10.69
N VAL A 53 1.17 2.34 11.93
CA VAL A 53 0.22 3.21 12.62
C VAL A 53 0.89 4.46 13.16
N ARG A 54 0.10 5.45 13.62
CA ARG A 54 0.63 6.57 14.40
C ARG A 54 0.71 6.16 15.88
N ASP A 55 1.68 6.70 16.60
CA ASP A 55 1.86 6.44 18.02
C ASP A 55 0.59 6.81 18.83
N GLU A 56 -0.01 7.94 18.52
CA GLU A 56 -1.24 8.44 19.15
C GLU A 56 -2.49 7.59 18.89
N ASP A 57 -2.47 6.74 17.88
CA ASP A 57 -3.59 5.85 17.51
C ASP A 57 -3.43 4.42 18.06
N TRP A 58 -2.43 4.17 18.91
CA TRP A 58 -2.11 2.83 19.44
C TRP A 58 -3.30 2.12 20.07
N ASP A 59 -4.03 2.80 20.95
CA ASP A 59 -5.18 2.22 21.64
C ASP A 59 -6.32 1.89 20.66
N LYS A 60 -6.56 2.75 19.67
CA LYS A 60 -7.54 2.50 18.61
C LYS A 60 -7.15 1.30 17.75
N THR A 61 -5.85 1.18 17.46
CA THR A 61 -5.31 0.03 16.72
C THR A 61 -5.52 -1.27 17.49
N ASN A 62 -5.23 -1.30 18.78
CA ASN A 62 -5.44 -2.47 19.62
C ASN A 62 -6.91 -2.90 19.64
N ASN A 63 -7.84 -1.96 19.72
CA ASN A 63 -9.26 -2.26 19.64
C ASN A 63 -9.65 -2.90 18.28
N VAL A 64 -9.04 -2.47 17.17
CA VAL A 64 -9.25 -3.09 15.85
C VAL A 64 -8.66 -4.50 15.80
N ILE A 65 -7.47 -4.69 16.35
CA ILE A 65 -6.81 -6.01 16.42
C ILE A 65 -7.66 -6.99 17.25
N GLU A 66 -8.14 -6.56 18.41
CA GLU A 66 -9.04 -7.38 19.25
C GLU A 66 -10.36 -7.70 18.55
N LEU A 67 -10.93 -6.75 17.81
CA LEU A 67 -12.18 -6.92 17.07
C LEU A 67 -12.04 -7.93 15.93
N VAL A 68 -10.97 -7.84 15.14
CA VAL A 68 -10.73 -8.67 13.96
C VAL A 68 -10.10 -10.00 14.35
N ASN A 69 -9.25 -10.01 15.38
CA ASN A 69 -8.45 -11.15 15.84
C ASN A 69 -7.70 -11.84 14.67
N PRO A 70 -6.87 -11.11 13.91
CA PRO A 70 -6.24 -11.61 12.70
C PRO A 70 -5.17 -12.67 13.00
N ASN A 71 -5.20 -13.77 12.24
CA ASN A 71 -4.25 -14.89 12.40
C ASN A 71 -2.86 -14.59 11.80
N LYS A 72 -2.80 -13.71 10.79
CA LYS A 72 -1.59 -13.42 10.03
C LYS A 72 -0.89 -12.13 10.47
N LEU A 73 -1.39 -11.48 11.52
CA LEU A 73 -0.74 -10.28 12.04
C LEU A 73 0.64 -10.63 12.60
N SER A 74 1.67 -10.08 11.96
CA SER A 74 3.07 -10.35 12.28
C SER A 74 3.73 -9.25 13.12
N GLY A 75 3.08 -8.10 13.24
CA GLY A 75 3.56 -6.99 14.04
C GLY A 75 2.80 -5.70 13.80
N VAL A 76 3.13 -4.71 14.62
CA VAL A 76 2.69 -3.32 14.50
C VAL A 76 3.94 -2.44 14.66
N THR A 77 4.11 -1.46 13.79
CA THR A 77 5.19 -0.48 13.88
C THR A 77 4.67 0.94 13.75
N ILE A 78 5.41 1.89 14.29
CA ILE A 78 5.08 3.30 14.16
C ILE A 78 5.56 3.82 12.82
N GLY A 79 4.70 4.54 12.10
CA GLY A 79 5.02 5.21 10.84
C GLY A 79 5.80 6.51 11.04
N GLY A 80 6.04 7.21 9.94
CA GLY A 80 6.62 8.55 9.93
C GLY A 80 5.57 9.64 9.70
N ASP A 81 6.03 10.88 9.53
CA ASP A 81 5.18 12.05 9.32
C ASP A 81 4.50 12.04 7.95
N THR A 82 5.09 11.33 6.98
CA THR A 82 4.55 11.20 5.62
C THR A 82 4.20 9.75 5.27
N ARG A 83 3.44 9.57 4.18
CA ARG A 83 3.15 8.24 3.64
C ARG A 83 4.44 7.50 3.27
N HIS A 84 5.35 8.19 2.59
CA HIS A 84 6.65 7.64 2.20
C HIS A 84 7.48 7.17 3.41
N GLU A 85 7.56 7.98 4.46
CA GLU A 85 8.25 7.63 5.69
C GLU A 85 7.59 6.44 6.41
N SER A 86 6.24 6.39 6.42
CA SER A 86 5.50 5.26 6.98
C SER A 86 5.77 3.97 6.21
N GLU A 87 5.84 4.03 4.88
CA GLU A 87 6.26 2.90 4.03
C GLU A 87 7.69 2.48 4.35
N TYR A 88 8.62 3.45 4.46
CA TYR A 88 10.01 3.18 4.81
C TYR A 88 10.13 2.45 6.16
N GLN A 89 9.40 2.88 7.20
CA GLN A 89 9.40 2.21 8.50
C GLN A 89 8.86 0.77 8.42
N GLY A 90 7.78 0.57 7.66
CA GLY A 90 7.24 -0.77 7.43
C GLY A 90 8.23 -1.67 6.68
N LEU A 91 8.88 -1.16 5.64
CA LEU A 91 9.89 -1.88 4.86
C LEU A 91 11.12 -2.21 5.72
N ALA A 92 11.59 -1.27 6.55
CA ALA A 92 12.70 -1.48 7.46
C ALA A 92 12.36 -2.57 8.50
N TYR A 93 11.15 -2.55 9.06
CA TYR A 93 10.69 -3.59 9.98
C TYR A 93 10.70 -4.98 9.33
N LEU A 94 10.18 -5.12 8.10
CA LEU A 94 10.18 -6.39 7.39
C LEU A 94 11.59 -6.87 7.02
N LYS A 95 12.49 -5.95 6.71
CA LYS A 95 13.91 -6.28 6.37
C LYS A 95 14.67 -6.92 7.52
N GLU A 96 14.36 -6.57 8.75
CA GLU A 96 14.99 -7.13 9.95
C GLU A 96 14.41 -8.51 10.35
N ARG A 97 13.36 -8.97 9.69
CA ARG A 97 12.72 -10.24 10.01
C ARG A 97 13.41 -11.42 9.31
N PRO A 98 13.77 -12.49 10.05
CA PRO A 98 14.48 -13.63 9.49
C PRO A 98 13.62 -14.51 8.56
N ASP A 99 12.30 -14.34 8.59
CA ASP A 99 11.34 -15.10 7.77
C ASP A 99 10.92 -14.37 6.49
N VAL A 100 11.51 -13.18 6.20
CA VAL A 100 11.29 -12.38 5.00
C VAL A 100 12.57 -12.38 4.16
N SER A 101 12.46 -12.70 2.87
CA SER A 101 13.58 -12.79 1.93
C SER A 101 13.49 -11.73 0.84
N GLU A 102 14.60 -11.48 0.15
CA GLU A 102 14.68 -10.57 -0.99
C GLU A 102 13.79 -11.02 -2.18
N GLU A 103 13.50 -12.31 -2.26
CA GLU A 103 12.68 -12.91 -3.32
C GLU A 103 11.17 -12.87 -3.02
N ASP A 104 10.79 -12.46 -1.79
CA ASP A 104 9.40 -12.37 -1.40
C ASP A 104 8.75 -11.11 -1.98
N LEU A 105 7.42 -11.11 -2.06
CA LEU A 105 6.65 -9.94 -2.47
C LEU A 105 6.21 -9.13 -1.25
N ILE A 106 6.29 -7.83 -1.38
CA ILE A 106 5.70 -6.90 -0.42
C ILE A 106 4.50 -6.22 -1.07
N LEU A 107 3.35 -6.35 -0.41
CA LEU A 107 2.08 -5.74 -0.76
C LEU A 107 1.85 -4.53 0.15
N ILE A 108 1.72 -3.33 -0.42
CA ILE A 108 1.43 -2.11 0.34
C ILE A 108 0.00 -1.67 0.05
N HIS A 109 -0.81 -1.55 1.11
CA HIS A 109 -2.22 -1.15 1.00
C HIS A 109 -2.57 -0.04 2.00
N ASP A 110 -3.43 0.89 1.55
CA ASP A 110 -3.94 1.96 2.39
C ASP A 110 -5.10 1.45 3.26
N GLY A 111 -4.98 1.46 4.59
CA GLY A 111 -6.03 1.07 5.53
C GLY A 111 -7.29 1.93 5.46
N ALA A 112 -7.20 3.10 4.82
CA ALA A 112 -8.35 3.97 4.51
C ALA A 112 -9.16 3.53 3.28
N ARG A 113 -8.79 2.42 2.62
CA ARG A 113 -9.50 1.83 1.47
C ARG A 113 -10.15 0.50 1.87
N PRO A 114 -11.30 0.54 2.55
CA PRO A 114 -11.91 -0.64 3.16
C PRO A 114 -12.53 -1.62 2.15
N LEU A 115 -12.78 -1.17 0.91
CA LEU A 115 -13.51 -1.94 -0.10
C LEU A 115 -12.54 -2.62 -1.08
N LEU A 116 -11.60 -3.41 -0.57
CA LEU A 116 -10.72 -4.25 -1.39
C LEU A 116 -11.40 -5.61 -1.64
N PRO A 117 -11.85 -5.91 -2.88
CA PRO A 117 -12.45 -7.21 -3.17
C PRO A 117 -11.38 -8.32 -3.13
N SER A 118 -11.70 -9.47 -2.56
CA SER A 118 -10.78 -10.61 -2.46
C SER A 118 -10.27 -11.09 -3.82
N TYR A 119 -11.16 -11.13 -4.83
CA TYR A 119 -10.76 -11.54 -6.18
C TYR A 119 -9.71 -10.59 -6.80
N LEU A 120 -9.82 -9.27 -6.54
CA LEU A 120 -8.85 -8.28 -7.03
C LEU A 120 -7.50 -8.45 -6.33
N LEU A 121 -7.51 -8.68 -5.01
CA LEU A 121 -6.31 -8.97 -4.24
C LEU A 121 -5.58 -10.19 -4.80
N ASP A 122 -6.30 -11.29 -5.01
CA ASP A 122 -5.75 -12.54 -5.51
C ASP A 122 -5.18 -12.40 -6.93
N GLU A 123 -5.87 -11.65 -7.80
CA GLU A 123 -5.41 -11.38 -9.17
C GLU A 123 -4.16 -10.50 -9.19
N LEU A 124 -4.11 -9.46 -8.37
CA LEU A 124 -2.91 -8.60 -8.27
C LEU A 124 -1.70 -9.39 -7.79
N ILE A 125 -1.87 -10.31 -6.84
CA ILE A 125 -0.79 -11.18 -6.38
C ILE A 125 -0.32 -12.10 -7.52
N ASP A 126 -1.24 -12.72 -8.26
CA ASP A 126 -0.88 -13.58 -9.41
C ASP A 126 -0.15 -12.81 -10.51
N VAL A 127 -0.59 -11.58 -10.79
CA VAL A 127 0.08 -10.68 -11.75
C VAL A 127 1.49 -10.32 -11.28
N ALA A 128 1.66 -9.99 -10.00
CA ALA A 128 2.98 -9.68 -9.42
C ALA A 128 3.93 -10.89 -9.48
N ILE A 129 3.44 -12.09 -9.16
CA ILE A 129 4.20 -13.35 -9.27
C ILE A 129 4.66 -13.57 -10.71
N LYS A 130 3.80 -13.30 -11.68
CA LYS A 130 4.08 -13.58 -13.10
C LYS A 130 4.97 -12.53 -13.76
N TYR A 131 4.79 -11.25 -13.41
CA TYR A 131 5.41 -10.13 -14.12
C TYR A 131 6.38 -9.31 -13.26
N GLY A 132 6.55 -9.66 -12.00
CA GLY A 132 7.46 -9.00 -11.07
C GLY A 132 6.84 -7.87 -10.24
N ALA A 133 5.76 -7.24 -10.69
CA ALA A 133 5.06 -6.20 -9.93
C ALA A 133 3.61 -6.05 -10.40
N SER A 134 2.75 -5.44 -9.57
CA SER A 134 1.37 -5.11 -9.96
C SER A 134 0.80 -3.95 -9.15
N ALA A 135 -0.13 -3.23 -9.76
CA ALA A 135 -0.97 -2.24 -9.10
C ALA A 135 -2.30 -2.10 -9.87
N PRO A 136 -3.43 -1.84 -9.21
CA PRO A 136 -4.68 -1.56 -9.89
C PRO A 136 -4.66 -0.14 -10.46
N GLY A 137 -5.24 0.04 -11.64
CA GLY A 137 -5.31 1.33 -12.30
C GLY A 137 -6.70 1.60 -12.91
N PHE A 138 -7.11 2.85 -12.91
CA PHE A 138 -8.33 3.32 -13.56
C PHE A 138 -7.99 4.31 -14.67
N ASN A 139 -8.67 4.20 -15.82
CA ASN A 139 -8.62 5.23 -16.84
C ASN A 139 -9.20 6.52 -16.26
N SER A 140 -8.44 7.61 -16.30
CA SER A 140 -8.87 8.89 -15.76
C SER A 140 -9.00 9.95 -16.85
N ASP A 141 -10.21 10.12 -17.37
CA ASP A 141 -10.54 11.22 -18.28
C ASP A 141 -10.48 12.60 -17.59
N ASN A 142 -10.47 12.63 -16.25
CA ASN A 142 -10.53 13.86 -15.46
C ASN A 142 -9.15 14.51 -15.23
N LEU A 143 -8.05 13.77 -15.32
CA LEU A 143 -6.69 14.31 -15.17
C LEU A 143 -6.31 15.24 -16.35
N MET A 144 -6.89 15.01 -17.52
CA MET A 144 -6.66 15.84 -18.70
C MET A 144 -7.13 17.30 -18.57
N LYS A 145 -8.01 17.60 -17.59
CA LYS A 145 -8.54 18.96 -17.38
C LYS A 145 -7.65 19.85 -16.51
N LYS A 146 -6.63 19.30 -15.84
CA LYS A 146 -5.78 20.04 -14.89
C LYS A 146 -4.42 20.47 -15.46
N GLN A 147 -3.99 19.89 -16.57
CA GLN A 147 -2.73 20.27 -17.21
C GLN A 147 -3.05 20.77 -18.63
N GLU A 148 -2.55 21.98 -18.98
CA GLU A 148 -2.60 22.53 -20.34
C GLU A 148 -1.64 21.76 -21.25
N PHE A 149 -1.87 20.47 -21.45
CA PHE A 149 -1.23 19.75 -22.54
C PHE A 149 -1.94 20.06 -23.85
N LYS A 150 -1.19 20.44 -24.85
CA LYS A 150 -1.71 20.58 -26.23
C LYS A 150 -2.29 19.24 -26.64
N LYS A 151 -3.57 19.23 -26.94
CA LYS A 151 -4.42 18.05 -27.19
C LYS A 151 -3.95 17.14 -28.36
N GLU A 152 -2.89 17.51 -29.04
CA GLU A 152 -2.41 16.86 -30.28
C GLU A 152 -1.25 15.88 -30.05
N GLU A 153 -0.67 15.78 -28.82
CA GLU A 153 0.56 15.00 -28.60
C GLU A 153 0.40 13.79 -27.66
N ILE A 154 -0.74 13.57 -27.00
CA ILE A 154 -0.90 12.46 -26.07
C ILE A 154 -1.90 11.45 -26.64
N GLN A 155 -1.38 10.43 -27.33
CA GLN A 155 -2.12 9.19 -27.66
C GLN A 155 -2.11 8.18 -26.50
N GLU A 156 -1.55 8.54 -25.34
CA GLU A 156 -1.40 7.64 -24.20
C GLU A 156 -2.58 7.79 -23.24
N THR A 157 -3.10 6.67 -22.79
CA THR A 157 -4.14 6.61 -21.77
C THR A 157 -3.53 6.95 -20.42
N ILE A 158 -4.04 8.00 -19.76
CA ILE A 158 -3.63 8.32 -18.39
C ILE A 158 -4.35 7.39 -17.43
N VAL A 159 -3.58 6.69 -16.60
CA VAL A 159 -4.08 5.74 -15.60
C VAL A 159 -3.80 6.27 -14.21
N GLU A 160 -4.84 6.38 -13.38
CA GLU A 160 -4.71 6.67 -11.97
C GLU A 160 -4.42 5.38 -11.21
N ILE A 161 -3.23 5.27 -10.61
CA ILE A 161 -2.82 4.09 -9.85
C ILE A 161 -3.41 4.13 -8.44
N GLN A 162 -3.89 2.97 -7.99
CA GLN A 162 -4.48 2.77 -6.67
C GLN A 162 -3.66 1.76 -5.86
N THR A 163 -4.15 1.36 -4.68
CA THR A 163 -3.57 0.29 -3.87
C THR A 163 -4.54 -0.90 -3.78
N PRO A 164 -4.03 -2.14 -3.61
CA PRO A 164 -2.67 -2.56 -3.24
C PRO A 164 -1.63 -2.38 -4.34
N GLN A 165 -0.39 -2.05 -3.95
CA GLN A 165 0.77 -1.99 -4.84
C GLN A 165 1.74 -3.08 -4.41
N ILE A 166 2.15 -3.96 -5.34
CA ILE A 166 2.90 -5.18 -5.03
C ILE A 166 4.20 -5.21 -5.81
N PHE A 167 5.31 -5.42 -5.09
CA PHE A 167 6.67 -5.43 -5.66
C PHE A 167 7.54 -6.47 -4.96
N PRO A 168 8.65 -6.93 -5.59
CA PRO A 168 9.68 -7.70 -4.92
C PRO A 168 10.29 -6.91 -3.75
N ALA A 169 10.56 -7.59 -2.65
CA ALA A 169 11.14 -6.98 -1.46
C ALA A 169 12.49 -6.30 -1.76
N SER A 170 13.37 -6.96 -2.54
CA SER A 170 14.64 -6.42 -2.98
C SER A 170 14.53 -5.07 -3.68
N GLU A 171 13.55 -4.92 -4.58
CA GLU A 171 13.36 -3.69 -5.35
C GLU A 171 12.85 -2.55 -4.47
N LEU A 172 11.91 -2.83 -3.55
CA LEU A 172 11.43 -1.81 -2.62
C LEU A 172 12.52 -1.36 -1.66
N TRP A 173 13.25 -2.29 -1.04
CA TRP A 173 14.34 -1.91 -0.13
C TRP A 173 15.38 -1.05 -0.81
N LYS A 174 15.80 -1.43 -2.03
CA LYS A 174 16.76 -0.66 -2.82
C LYS A 174 16.21 0.74 -3.15
N SER A 175 14.98 0.84 -3.63
CA SER A 175 14.37 2.11 -4.05
C SER A 175 14.24 3.08 -2.89
N TYR A 176 13.78 2.61 -1.73
CA TYR A 176 13.60 3.45 -0.55
C TYR A 176 14.93 3.86 0.11
N GLU A 177 15.95 3.01 0.05
CA GLU A 177 17.31 3.39 0.47
C GLU A 177 17.91 4.47 -0.42
N LEU A 178 17.75 4.37 -1.74
CA LEU A 178 18.23 5.37 -2.69
C LEU A 178 17.45 6.68 -2.55
N ALA A 179 16.12 6.63 -2.42
CA ALA A 179 15.29 7.80 -2.18
C ALA A 179 15.71 8.56 -0.91
N LYS A 180 16.07 7.82 0.15
CA LYS A 180 16.59 8.40 1.40
C LYS A 180 17.94 9.08 1.20
N LEU A 181 18.86 8.47 0.42
CA LEU A 181 20.16 9.07 0.11
C LEU A 181 20.01 10.37 -0.70
N ASP A 182 19.05 10.41 -1.62
CA ASP A 182 18.76 11.58 -2.45
C ASP A 182 17.90 12.63 -1.72
N ASN A 183 17.50 12.36 -0.47
CA ASN A 183 16.58 13.19 0.29
C ASN A 183 15.29 13.50 -0.48
N TRP A 184 14.77 12.48 -1.19
CA TRP A 184 13.58 12.56 -2.02
C TRP A 184 12.44 11.71 -1.44
N GLN A 185 11.21 12.21 -1.57
CA GLN A 185 10.01 11.50 -1.10
C GLN A 185 9.05 11.31 -2.27
N ALA A 186 8.65 10.08 -2.51
CA ALA A 186 7.65 9.72 -3.49
C ALA A 186 6.23 10.00 -2.98
N VAL A 187 5.31 10.22 -3.91
CA VAL A 187 3.88 10.36 -3.60
C VAL A 187 3.26 9.01 -3.24
N ASP A 188 3.72 7.94 -3.90
CA ASP A 188 3.29 6.57 -3.63
C ASP A 188 4.42 5.55 -3.86
N THR A 189 4.16 4.28 -3.51
CA THR A 189 5.10 3.17 -3.64
C THR A 189 5.55 2.96 -5.08
N THR A 190 4.61 3.08 -6.04
CA THR A 190 4.89 2.89 -7.47
C THR A 190 5.87 3.93 -7.98
N GLU A 191 5.67 5.21 -7.65
CA GLU A 191 6.57 6.28 -8.03
C GLU A 191 7.97 6.02 -7.49
N CYS A 192 8.10 5.61 -6.24
CA CYS A 192 9.39 5.28 -5.65
C CYS A 192 10.05 4.10 -6.37
N ALA A 193 9.33 2.98 -6.52
CA ALA A 193 9.86 1.77 -7.13
C ALA A 193 10.31 2.00 -8.59
N VAL A 194 9.49 2.67 -9.41
CA VAL A 194 9.79 2.91 -10.83
C VAL A 194 10.93 3.91 -11.02
N SER A 195 11.05 4.93 -10.13
CA SER A 195 12.11 5.95 -10.25
C SER A 195 13.50 5.39 -10.04
N TYR A 196 13.67 4.33 -9.26
CA TYR A 196 14.96 3.75 -8.90
C TYR A 196 15.21 2.34 -9.44
N THR A 197 14.27 1.80 -10.21
CA THR A 197 14.40 0.47 -10.82
C THR A 197 14.07 0.53 -12.31
N HIS A 198 14.28 -0.59 -13.02
CA HIS A 198 13.86 -0.75 -14.41
C HIS A 198 12.51 -1.48 -14.53
N LEU A 199 11.71 -1.49 -13.46
CA LEU A 199 10.41 -2.13 -13.45
C LEU A 199 9.43 -1.34 -14.34
N THR A 200 8.79 -2.06 -15.24
CA THR A 200 7.60 -1.59 -15.96
C THR A 200 6.38 -2.27 -15.35
N LEU A 201 5.43 -1.49 -14.86
CA LEU A 201 4.20 -2.05 -14.31
C LEU A 201 3.30 -2.56 -15.45
N PRO A 202 2.94 -3.85 -15.46
CA PRO A 202 1.79 -4.28 -16.24
C PRO A 202 0.54 -3.69 -15.56
N THR A 203 0.00 -2.65 -16.16
CA THR A 203 -1.27 -2.04 -15.70
C THR A 203 -2.42 -2.95 -16.11
N THR A 204 -3.03 -3.64 -15.15
CA THR A 204 -4.31 -4.29 -15.38
C THR A 204 -5.38 -3.21 -15.27
N LEU A 205 -5.93 -2.81 -16.43
CA LEU A 205 -7.03 -1.86 -16.49
C LEU A 205 -8.32 -2.59 -16.08
N TRP A 206 -8.94 -2.12 -15.00
CA TRP A 206 -10.30 -2.52 -14.64
C TRP A 206 -11.28 -1.47 -15.17
N VAL A 207 -12.23 -1.94 -15.94
CA VAL A 207 -13.35 -1.14 -16.49
C VAL A 207 -14.53 -1.19 -15.52
#